data_ef6dd8e687cb5fcfe303ace9297547c3
#
_entry.id   ef6dd8e687cb5fcfe303ace9297547c3
#
_cell.length_a   1.000
_cell.length_b   1.000
_cell.length_c   1.000
_cell.angle_alpha   90.00
_cell.angle_beta   90.00
_cell.angle_gamma   90.00
#
_symmetry.space_group_name_H-M   'P 1'
#
loop_
_entity.id
_entity.type
_entity.pdbx_description
1 polymer ?
#
loop_
_entity_poly.entity_id
_entity_poly.type
_entity_poly.pdbx_seq_one_letter_code
_entity_poly.pdbx_strand_id
1 'polypeptide(L)'
;YSDAKRIAAPLIEAIQKETAEGGVDELHIVFTEFVSMMTQNAVDDRMLPLSLDEVAEESTRKGEILPLFEFEPSAEDVLDALLPRYVESRIYNALLQAAASEHAARRRAMKSATDNAGDLIKSLSRLANAARQAE
;
A
#
# COMPACT_ATOMS: atom_id res chain seq x y z
N TYR A 1 7.74 7.13 9.14
CA TYR A 1 6.53 7.36 9.94
C TYR A 1 6.18 8.85 10.10
N SER A 2 7.18 9.72 10.23
CA SER A 2 6.97 11.18 10.33
C SER A 2 6.21 11.77 9.14
N ASP A 3 6.48 11.28 7.94
CA ASP A 3 5.79 11.72 6.73
C ASP A 3 4.33 11.25 6.70
N ALA A 4 4.07 10.01 7.16
CA ALA A 4 2.70 9.51 7.30
C ALA A 4 1.88 10.37 8.28
N LYS A 5 2.46 10.78 9.41
CA LYS A 5 1.82 11.71 10.35
C LYS A 5 1.50 13.06 9.70
N ARG A 6 2.45 13.60 8.94
CA ARG A 6 2.27 14.89 8.26
C ARG A 6 1.16 14.83 7.21
N ILE A 7 1.00 13.69 6.52
CA ILE A 7 -0.09 13.45 5.57
C ILE A 7 -1.42 13.23 6.32
N ALA A 8 -1.41 12.47 7.41
CA ALA A 8 -2.62 12.15 8.16
C ALA A 8 -3.25 13.36 8.84
N ALA A 9 -2.45 14.31 9.34
CA ALA A 9 -2.95 15.43 10.13
C ALA A 9 -4.09 16.23 9.46
N PRO A 10 -3.95 16.74 8.21
CA PRO A 10 -5.03 17.46 7.56
C PRO A 10 -6.26 16.57 7.23
N LEU A 11 -6.06 15.26 7.03
CA LEU A 11 -7.15 14.33 6.75
C LEU A 11 -7.98 14.07 8.00
N ILE A 12 -7.33 13.91 9.14
CA ILE A 12 -8.00 13.74 10.45
C ILE A 12 -8.80 15.00 10.78
N GLU A 13 -8.22 16.18 10.55
CA GLU A 13 -8.91 17.45 10.75
C GLU A 13 -10.14 17.58 9.84
N ALA A 14 -10.05 17.15 8.58
CA ALA A 14 -11.16 17.22 7.63
C ALA A 14 -12.30 16.27 8.01
N ILE A 15 -12.00 15.09 8.53
CA ILE A 15 -13.01 14.12 9.00
C ILE A 15 -13.73 14.59 10.27
N GLN A 16 -13.07 15.35 11.13
CA GLN A 16 -13.64 15.88 12.37
C GLN A 16 -14.53 17.10 12.15
N LYS A 17 -14.47 17.72 10.97
CA LYS A 17 -15.34 18.86 10.63
C LYS A 17 -16.69 18.38 10.12
N GLU A 18 -17.72 19.16 10.37
CA GLU A 18 -19.02 18.94 9.73
C GLU A 18 -18.93 19.15 8.21
N THR A 19 -19.66 18.35 7.44
CA THR A 19 -19.68 18.43 5.97
C THR A 19 -20.05 19.82 5.46
N ALA A 20 -20.95 20.51 6.18
CA ALA A 20 -21.35 21.89 5.88
C ALA A 20 -20.20 22.91 6.02
N GLU A 21 -19.17 22.60 6.81
CA GLU A 21 -17.97 23.43 7.05
C GLU A 21 -16.76 22.97 6.22
N GLY A 22 -16.98 22.11 5.21
CA GLY A 22 -15.94 21.56 4.36
C GLY A 22 -15.28 20.29 4.90
N GLY A 23 -15.96 19.59 5.80
CA GLY A 23 -15.61 18.24 6.25
C GLY A 23 -15.83 17.19 5.16
N VAL A 24 -15.34 15.98 5.41
CA VAL A 24 -15.50 14.82 4.53
C VAL A 24 -16.12 13.65 5.29
N ASP A 25 -16.98 12.88 4.62
CA ASP A 25 -17.70 11.77 5.24
C ASP A 25 -16.96 10.44 5.11
N GLU A 26 -16.12 10.31 4.09
CA GLU A 26 -15.37 9.10 3.81
C GLU A 26 -13.90 9.42 3.52
N LEU A 27 -13.01 8.52 3.92
CA LEU A 27 -11.59 8.61 3.65
C LEU A 27 -11.12 7.33 2.98
N HIS A 28 -10.68 7.45 1.74
CA HIS A 28 -10.13 6.37 0.93
C HIS A 28 -8.63 6.56 0.70
N ILE A 29 -7.92 5.44 0.60
CA ILE A 29 -6.54 5.43 0.17
C ILE A 29 -6.38 4.52 -1.04
N VAL A 30 -5.84 5.07 -2.13
CA VAL A 30 -5.52 4.32 -3.35
C VAL A 30 -4.01 4.12 -3.42
N PHE A 31 -3.57 2.90 -3.46
CA PHE A 31 -2.14 2.56 -3.50
C PHE A 31 -1.90 1.25 -4.24
N THR A 32 -0.62 0.91 -4.43
CA THR A 32 -0.23 -0.38 -5.01
C THR A 32 0.19 -1.34 -3.91
N GLU A 33 -0.62 -2.36 -3.68
CA GLU A 33 -0.34 -3.45 -2.76
C GLU A 33 0.77 -4.36 -3.31
N PHE A 34 1.73 -4.67 -2.45
CA PHE A 34 2.80 -5.60 -2.77
C PHE A 34 2.41 -7.03 -2.36
N VAL A 35 2.00 -7.84 -3.33
CA VAL A 35 1.68 -9.26 -3.11
C VAL A 35 2.94 -10.12 -3.23
N SER A 36 3.76 -9.88 -4.24
CA SER A 36 5.01 -10.59 -4.49
C SER A 36 5.93 -9.80 -5.42
N MET A 37 7.15 -10.28 -5.65
CA MET A 37 8.06 -9.71 -6.65
C MET A 37 7.49 -9.70 -8.07
N MET A 38 6.54 -10.58 -8.37
CA MET A 38 5.93 -10.71 -9.69
C MET A 38 4.58 -10.02 -9.80
N THR A 39 3.87 -9.86 -8.67
CA THR A 39 2.49 -9.38 -8.64
C THR A 39 2.35 -8.19 -7.71
N GLN A 40 1.84 -7.11 -8.23
CA GLN A 40 1.43 -5.91 -7.50
C GLN A 40 0.05 -5.51 -8.00
N ASN A 41 -0.86 -5.17 -7.08
CA ASN A 41 -2.23 -4.82 -7.38
C ASN A 41 -2.52 -3.38 -6.99
N ALA A 42 -3.21 -2.64 -7.84
CA ALA A 42 -3.80 -1.38 -7.43
C ALA A 42 -5.05 -1.68 -6.58
N VAL A 43 -5.11 -1.09 -5.40
CA VAL A 43 -6.23 -1.24 -4.46
C VAL A 43 -6.76 0.11 -4.04
N ASP A 44 -8.07 0.18 -3.85
CA ASP A 44 -8.79 1.27 -3.19
C ASP A 44 -9.29 0.72 -1.86
N ASP A 45 -8.85 1.33 -0.77
CA ASP A 45 -9.14 0.89 0.59
C ASP A 45 -9.81 2.03 1.36
N ARG A 46 -11.05 1.79 1.80
CA ARG A 46 -11.78 2.73 2.62
C ARG A 46 -11.28 2.67 4.06
N MET A 47 -10.60 3.72 4.49
CA MET A 47 -10.07 3.82 5.84
C MET A 47 -11.13 4.23 6.87
N LEU A 48 -12.04 5.12 6.47
CA LEU A 48 -13.12 5.64 7.31
C LEU A 48 -14.40 5.83 6.49
N PRO A 49 -15.60 5.62 7.09
CA PRO A 49 -15.84 5.06 8.41
C PRO A 49 -15.41 3.59 8.52
N LEU A 50 -15.09 3.15 9.73
CA LEU A 50 -14.77 1.75 10.00
C LEU A 50 -16.00 0.86 9.81
N SER A 51 -15.90 -0.20 9.01
CA SER A 51 -16.92 -1.22 8.94
C SER A 51 -16.65 -2.29 10.00
N LEU A 52 -17.47 -2.29 11.05
CA LEU A 52 -17.34 -3.27 12.13
C LEU A 52 -17.63 -4.71 11.66
N ASP A 53 -18.39 -4.86 10.59
CA ASP A 53 -18.76 -6.16 10.00
C ASP A 53 -17.51 -6.89 9.44
N GLU A 54 -16.58 -6.19 8.80
CA GLU A 54 -15.34 -6.76 8.28
C GLU A 54 -14.43 -7.26 9.41
N VAL A 55 -14.36 -6.53 10.51
CA VAL A 55 -13.57 -6.91 11.69
C VAL A 55 -14.17 -8.13 12.39
N ALA A 56 -15.49 -8.21 12.46
CA ALA A 56 -16.21 -9.34 13.05
C ALA A 56 -16.04 -10.63 12.21
N GLU A 57 -16.07 -10.53 10.88
CA GLU A 57 -15.87 -11.67 10.00
C GLU A 57 -14.44 -12.23 10.06
N GLU A 58 -13.44 -11.37 10.16
CA GLU A 58 -12.04 -11.79 10.27
C GLU A 58 -11.75 -12.49 11.60
N SER A 59 -12.36 -12.02 12.67
CA SER A 59 -12.27 -12.63 14.01
C SER A 59 -12.96 -14.00 14.09
N THR A 60 -14.11 -14.15 13.43
CA THR A 60 -14.89 -15.39 13.41
C THR A 60 -14.22 -16.49 12.58
N ARG A 61 -13.50 -16.13 11.52
CA ARG A 61 -12.80 -17.10 10.66
C ARG A 61 -11.66 -17.83 11.37
N LYS A 62 -11.08 -17.24 12.40
CA LYS A 62 -9.93 -17.85 13.13
C LYS A 62 -10.32 -18.76 14.29
N GLY A 63 -11.61 -18.80 14.66
CA GLY A 63 -12.07 -19.62 15.81
C GLY A 63 -11.35 -19.28 17.13
N GLU A 64 -10.77 -18.10 17.22
CA GLU A 64 -10.01 -17.62 18.36
C GLU A 64 -10.99 -17.03 19.39
N ILE A 65 -10.88 -17.50 20.63
CA ILE A 65 -11.62 -16.90 21.73
C ILE A 65 -10.98 -15.55 22.00
N LEU A 66 -11.66 -14.48 21.62
CA LEU A 66 -11.21 -13.12 21.90
C LEU A 66 -11.26 -12.87 23.41
N PRO A 67 -10.18 -12.33 24.01
CA PRO A 67 -10.20 -11.92 25.40
C PRO A 67 -11.25 -10.82 25.62
N LEU A 68 -11.91 -10.87 26.79
CA LEU A 68 -12.78 -9.79 27.23
C LEU A 68 -11.90 -8.59 27.60
N PHE A 69 -12.13 -7.47 26.93
CA PHE A 69 -11.49 -6.20 27.24
C PHE A 69 -12.46 -5.29 28.00
N GLU A 70 -11.97 -4.67 29.04
CA GLU A 70 -12.63 -3.54 29.68
C GLU A 70 -11.94 -2.26 29.23
N PHE A 71 -12.72 -1.23 28.89
CA PHE A 71 -12.21 0.05 28.42
C PHE A 71 -12.35 1.09 29.52
N GLU A 72 -11.27 1.80 29.83
CA GLU A 72 -11.24 2.92 30.77
C GLU A 72 -10.73 4.18 30.07
N PRO A 73 -11.40 5.34 30.20
CA PRO A 73 -12.60 5.61 30.98
C PRO A 73 -13.90 5.11 30.30
N SER A 74 -13.93 5.01 28.95
CA SER A 74 -15.04 4.47 28.15
C SER A 74 -14.52 3.91 26.83
N ALA A 75 -15.31 3.06 26.17
CA ALA A 75 -14.97 2.55 24.84
C ALA A 75 -14.88 3.67 23.80
N GLU A 76 -15.76 4.68 23.90
CA GLU A 76 -15.83 5.82 23.00
C GLU A 76 -14.56 6.68 23.08
N ASP A 77 -14.14 7.09 24.29
CA ASP A 77 -12.93 7.87 24.51
C ASP A 77 -11.66 7.14 24.03
N VAL A 78 -11.61 5.82 24.23
CA VAL A 78 -10.48 5.00 23.77
C VAL A 78 -10.45 4.93 22.23
N LEU A 79 -11.58 4.75 21.58
CA LEU A 79 -11.68 4.72 20.11
C LEU A 79 -11.32 6.07 19.51
N ASP A 80 -11.76 7.16 20.07
CA ASP A 80 -11.42 8.51 19.61
C ASP A 80 -9.92 8.79 19.72
N ALA A 81 -9.26 8.32 20.77
CA ALA A 81 -7.82 8.44 20.94
C ALA A 81 -7.02 7.53 19.98
N LEU A 82 -7.57 6.38 19.59
CA LEU A 82 -6.92 5.43 18.70
C LEU A 82 -7.11 5.75 17.21
N LEU A 83 -8.22 6.39 16.82
CA LEU A 83 -8.55 6.67 15.43
C LEU A 83 -7.44 7.42 14.67
N PRO A 84 -6.83 8.50 15.21
CA PRO A 84 -5.71 9.16 14.54
C PRO A 84 -4.52 8.22 14.31
N ARG A 85 -4.23 7.35 15.28
CA ARG A 85 -3.14 6.38 15.17
C ARG A 85 -3.41 5.30 14.13
N TYR A 86 -4.66 4.88 14.03
CA TYR A 86 -5.09 3.96 12.99
C TYR A 86 -4.85 4.56 11.60
N VAL A 87 -5.33 5.78 11.35
CA VAL A 87 -5.14 6.48 10.05
C VAL A 87 -3.66 6.65 9.73
N GLU A 88 -2.85 7.13 10.68
CA GLU A 88 -1.40 7.26 10.52
C GLU A 88 -0.75 5.92 10.13
N SER A 89 -1.13 4.83 10.80
CA SER A 89 -0.60 3.49 10.57
C SER A 89 -0.99 2.93 9.21
N ARG A 90 -2.24 3.14 8.78
CA ARG A 90 -2.73 2.71 7.45
C ARG A 90 -2.00 3.44 6.33
N ILE A 91 -1.84 4.75 6.45
CA ILE A 91 -1.08 5.57 5.48
C ILE A 91 0.37 5.09 5.43
N TYR A 92 1.00 4.87 6.58
CA TYR A 92 2.38 4.38 6.64
C TYR A 92 2.54 3.03 5.95
N ASN A 93 1.64 2.09 6.21
CA ASN A 93 1.63 0.79 5.56
C ASN A 93 1.48 0.92 4.03
N ALA A 94 0.54 1.73 3.56
CA ALA A 94 0.33 1.96 2.13
C ALA A 94 1.57 2.55 1.45
N LEU A 95 2.26 3.50 2.09
CA LEU A 95 3.51 4.07 1.59
C LEU A 95 4.62 3.01 1.47
N LEU A 96 4.75 2.14 2.47
CA LEU A 96 5.74 1.06 2.42
C LEU A 96 5.43 0.05 1.31
N GLN A 97 4.17 -0.34 1.17
CA GLN A 97 3.74 -1.28 0.12
C GLN A 97 3.92 -0.68 -1.27
N ALA A 98 3.57 0.59 -1.47
CA ALA A 98 3.78 1.30 -2.73
C ALA A 98 5.28 1.39 -3.08
N ALA A 99 6.14 1.71 -2.12
CA ALA A 99 7.59 1.74 -2.33
C ALA A 99 8.15 0.35 -2.68
N ALA A 100 7.72 -0.71 -1.99
CA ALA A 100 8.12 -2.08 -2.30
C ALA A 100 7.68 -2.49 -3.71
N SER A 101 6.46 -2.13 -4.10
CA SER A 101 5.89 -2.38 -5.42
C SER A 101 6.68 -1.66 -6.53
N GLU A 102 7.03 -0.40 -6.30
CA GLU A 102 7.87 0.38 -7.22
C GLU A 102 9.24 -0.27 -7.41
N HIS A 103 9.90 -0.67 -6.33
CA HIS A 103 11.19 -1.35 -6.41
C HIS A 103 11.11 -2.69 -7.14
N ALA A 104 10.05 -3.48 -6.92
CA ALA A 104 9.82 -4.73 -7.63
C ALA A 104 9.63 -4.50 -9.14
N ALA A 105 8.81 -3.53 -9.51
CA ALA A 105 8.57 -3.16 -10.91
C ALA A 105 9.86 -2.67 -11.60
N ARG A 106 10.61 -1.80 -10.94
CA ARG A 106 11.90 -1.30 -11.43
C ARG A 106 12.89 -2.43 -11.65
N ARG A 107 13.03 -3.35 -10.69
CA ARG A 107 13.90 -4.52 -10.81
C ARG A 107 13.52 -5.39 -12.01
N ARG A 108 12.23 -5.64 -12.24
CA ARG A 108 11.76 -6.40 -13.41
C ARG A 108 12.11 -5.70 -14.72
N ALA A 109 11.85 -4.40 -14.81
CA ALA A 109 12.16 -3.61 -15.98
C ALA A 109 13.66 -3.61 -16.29
N MET A 110 14.51 -3.43 -15.28
CA MET A 110 15.95 -3.45 -15.45
C MET A 110 16.48 -4.85 -15.85
N LYS A 111 15.90 -5.91 -15.27
CA LYS A 111 16.24 -7.28 -15.68
C LYS A 111 15.87 -7.51 -17.15
N SER A 112 14.67 -7.16 -17.56
CA SER A 112 14.23 -7.30 -18.96
C SER A 112 15.11 -6.50 -19.91
N ALA A 113 15.48 -5.27 -19.57
CA ALA A 113 16.41 -4.46 -20.35
C ALA A 113 17.79 -5.13 -20.50
N THR A 114 18.31 -5.71 -19.41
CA THR A 114 19.60 -6.42 -19.43
C THR A 114 19.53 -7.67 -20.31
N ASP A 115 18.46 -8.46 -20.21
CA ASP A 115 18.26 -9.66 -21.01
C ASP A 115 18.16 -9.31 -22.50
N ASN A 116 17.39 -8.27 -22.86
CA ASN A 116 17.27 -7.75 -24.23
C ASN A 116 18.61 -7.23 -24.77
N ALA A 117 19.38 -6.51 -23.97
CA ALA A 117 20.73 -6.07 -24.37
C ALA A 117 21.66 -7.25 -24.64
N GLY A 118 21.62 -8.30 -23.81
CA GLY A 118 22.38 -9.52 -24.00
C GLY A 118 22.04 -10.23 -25.33
N ASP A 119 20.77 -10.29 -25.68
CA ASP A 119 20.35 -10.91 -26.94
C ASP A 119 20.73 -10.06 -28.17
N LEU A 120 20.67 -8.74 -28.06
CA LEU A 120 21.14 -7.83 -29.09
C LEU A 120 22.66 -7.97 -29.33
N ILE A 121 23.45 -8.04 -28.25
CA ILE A 121 24.90 -8.25 -28.34
C ILE A 121 25.22 -9.58 -29.07
N LYS A 122 24.51 -10.66 -28.72
CA LYS A 122 24.70 -11.96 -29.42
C LYS A 122 24.34 -11.86 -30.91
N SER A 123 23.25 -11.18 -31.24
CA SER A 123 22.82 -10.98 -32.62
C SER A 123 23.84 -10.16 -33.42
N LEU A 124 24.29 -9.04 -32.91
CA LEU A 124 25.30 -8.20 -33.54
C LEU A 124 26.66 -8.91 -33.69
N SER A 125 27.05 -9.69 -32.69
CA SER A 125 28.28 -10.49 -32.77
C SER A 125 28.23 -11.54 -33.88
N ARG A 126 27.08 -12.19 -34.07
CA ARG A 126 26.85 -13.14 -35.19
C ARG A 126 26.98 -12.44 -36.54
N LEU A 127 26.34 -11.27 -36.70
CA LEU A 127 26.40 -10.48 -37.93
C LEU A 127 27.84 -10.04 -38.23
N ALA A 128 28.57 -9.53 -37.25
CA ALA A 128 29.96 -9.12 -37.40
C ALA A 128 30.85 -10.28 -37.80
N ASN A 129 30.68 -11.47 -37.21
CA ASN A 129 31.44 -12.66 -37.56
C ASN A 129 31.08 -13.15 -38.96
N ALA A 130 29.81 -13.12 -39.37
CA ALA A 130 29.39 -13.49 -40.73
C ALA A 130 29.97 -12.53 -41.77
N ALA A 131 29.98 -11.24 -41.53
CA ALA A 131 30.60 -10.25 -42.42
C ALA A 131 32.12 -10.51 -42.57
N ARG A 132 32.82 -10.78 -41.46
CA ARG A 132 34.24 -11.08 -41.49
C ARG A 132 34.61 -12.35 -42.28
N GLN A 133 33.69 -13.36 -42.24
CA GLN A 133 33.87 -14.62 -42.99
C GLN A 133 33.56 -14.48 -44.49
N ALA A 134 32.81 -13.45 -44.89
CA ALA A 134 32.45 -13.21 -46.27
C ALA A 134 33.50 -12.37 -47.06
N GLU A 135 34.45 -11.77 -46.36
CA GLU A 135 35.66 -11.16 -46.92
C GLU A 135 36.76 -12.18 -47.21
#